data_8099f59b9b6ccfe4e2c9802980b80b1b
#
_entry.id   8099f59b9b6ccfe4e2c9802980b80b1b
#
_cell.length_a   1.000
_cell.length_b   1.000
_cell.length_c   1.000
_cell.angle_alpha   90.00
_cell.angle_beta   90.00
_cell.angle_gamma   90.00
#
_symmetry.space_group_name_H-M   'P 1'
#
loop_
_entity.id
_entity.type
_entity.pdbx_description
1 polymer ?
#
loop_
_entity_poly.entity_id
_entity_poly.type
_entity_poly.pdbx_seq_one_letter_code
_entity_poly.pdbx_strand_id
1 'polypeptide(L)'
;LSSPLSISETLPLSIAAGSIYYITLNLDTTEGQLVSDQTLFETNDTDESRGLQELLVEADIYSVNEIYVGSNSGDLGTDISIPVSINNMDLFTSFQLDISIPSGVEYVENSISLLGREEDHTISASVINSNILRIISFSSNNLNFNSTSGEVFSFSLLPVSNSGYHPLYISNSIISNTESDNLISDTYSGSLSINAPFLDTNSILDFGRVPLSISSNKNISLSNSGNSDLIINEIVFDSPLLSSSLETPLTLAN
;
A
#
# COMPACT_ATOMS: atom_id res chain seq x y z
N LEU A 1 19.01 29.20 19.33
CA LEU A 1 18.93 28.52 18.04
C LEU A 1 19.18 29.56 16.96
N SER A 2 20.08 29.31 16.03
CA SER A 2 20.25 30.15 14.84
C SER A 2 19.01 29.95 13.95
N SER A 3 18.53 31.01 13.28
CA SER A 3 17.44 30.86 12.31
C SER A 3 17.85 29.84 11.24
N PRO A 4 17.02 28.88 10.87
CA PRO A 4 17.29 27.96 9.77
C PRO A 4 17.21 28.65 8.39
N LEU A 5 16.82 29.93 8.35
CA LEU A 5 16.69 30.73 7.13
C LEU A 5 17.94 31.55 6.88
N SER A 6 18.39 31.59 5.64
CA SER A 6 19.47 32.42 5.14
C SER A 6 19.18 32.92 3.72
N ILE A 7 19.87 33.97 3.29
CA ILE A 7 19.83 34.47 1.93
C ILE A 7 21.18 34.27 1.24
N SER A 8 21.16 34.06 -0.07
CA SER A 8 22.36 33.87 -0.88
C SER A 8 22.99 35.19 -1.28
N GLU A 9 22.26 36.28 -1.24
CA GLU A 9 22.68 37.59 -1.71
C GLU A 9 23.51 38.35 -0.67
N THR A 10 24.40 39.17 -1.17
CA THR A 10 25.19 40.05 -0.31
C THR A 10 24.48 41.40 -0.13
N LEU A 11 24.24 41.78 1.12
CA LEU A 11 23.65 43.08 1.46
C LEU A 11 24.72 44.17 1.68
N PRO A 12 24.41 45.45 1.45
CA PRO A 12 23.16 45.99 0.96
C PRO A 12 22.95 45.79 -0.55
N LEU A 13 21.69 45.66 -0.97
CA LEU A 13 21.26 45.43 -2.34
C LEU A 13 20.60 46.65 -2.90
N SER A 14 21.00 47.10 -4.11
CA SER A 14 20.38 48.23 -4.80
C SER A 14 19.50 47.75 -5.95
N ILE A 15 18.22 48.14 -5.94
CA ILE A 15 17.26 47.85 -7.01
C ILE A 15 16.94 49.14 -7.74
N ALA A 16 17.21 49.17 -9.06
CA ALA A 16 16.94 50.37 -9.86
C ALA A 16 15.41 50.63 -9.98
N ALA A 17 15.04 51.88 -10.13
CA ALA A 17 13.63 52.25 -10.27
C ALA A 17 12.97 51.51 -11.44
N GLY A 18 11.81 50.89 -11.20
CA GLY A 18 11.06 50.12 -12.20
C GLY A 18 11.60 48.71 -12.45
N SER A 19 12.67 48.28 -11.74
CA SER A 19 13.25 46.96 -11.87
C SER A 19 12.67 45.98 -10.83
N ILE A 20 12.73 44.68 -11.16
CA ILE A 20 12.43 43.55 -10.25
C ILE A 20 13.74 42.85 -9.94
N TYR A 21 13.93 42.49 -8.68
CA TYR A 21 15.06 41.67 -8.25
C TYR A 21 14.53 40.46 -7.47
N TYR A 22 15.10 39.29 -7.74
CA TYR A 22 14.75 38.04 -7.06
C TYR A 22 15.84 37.70 -6.06
N ILE A 23 15.45 37.43 -4.82
CA ILE A 23 16.35 36.91 -3.79
C ILE A 23 16.02 35.45 -3.53
N THR A 24 17.06 34.67 -3.20
CA THR A 24 16.89 33.25 -2.86
C THR A 24 16.95 33.08 -1.35
N LEU A 25 15.86 32.59 -0.78
CA LEU A 25 15.82 32.13 0.61
C LEU A 25 16.23 30.67 0.65
N ASN A 26 17.19 30.34 1.54
CA ASN A 26 17.61 28.97 1.79
C ASN A 26 17.12 28.54 3.15
N LEU A 27 16.54 27.34 3.23
CA LEU A 27 16.11 26.70 4.46
C LEU A 27 17.13 25.61 4.84
N ASP A 28 17.72 25.71 6.01
CA ASP A 28 18.54 24.64 6.59
C ASP A 28 17.61 23.57 7.18
N THR A 29 17.71 22.34 6.67
CA THR A 29 16.89 21.20 7.05
C THR A 29 17.66 20.14 7.83
N THR A 30 18.77 20.51 8.46
CA THR A 30 19.61 19.58 9.24
C THR A 30 18.98 19.15 10.56
N GLU A 31 18.05 19.96 11.10
CA GLU A 31 17.32 19.65 12.34
C GLU A 31 15.81 19.78 12.11
N GLY A 32 15.04 18.81 12.63
CA GLY A 32 13.58 18.85 12.57
C GLY A 32 13.01 19.96 13.44
N GLN A 33 12.20 20.85 12.89
CA GLN A 33 11.56 21.94 13.62
C GLN A 33 10.42 22.59 12.82
N LEU A 34 9.48 23.18 13.55
CA LEU A 34 8.53 24.12 12.96
C LEU A 34 9.23 25.48 12.77
N VAL A 35 9.19 26.01 11.57
CA VAL A 35 9.68 27.33 11.22
C VAL A 35 8.49 28.25 11.03
N SER A 36 8.47 29.37 11.76
CA SER A 36 7.56 30.48 11.53
C SER A 36 8.37 31.75 11.81
N ASP A 37 8.93 32.31 10.75
CA ASP A 37 9.86 33.44 10.84
C ASP A 37 9.29 34.64 10.08
N GLN A 38 9.35 35.81 10.70
CA GLN A 38 8.90 37.07 10.15
C GLN A 38 10.12 37.88 9.71
N THR A 39 10.36 37.89 8.40
CA THR A 39 11.50 38.60 7.80
C THR A 39 11.12 40.06 7.54
N LEU A 40 11.89 40.97 8.11
CA LEU A 40 11.77 42.42 7.90
C LEU A 40 12.75 42.89 6.86
N PHE A 41 12.28 43.71 5.92
CA PHE A 41 13.13 44.38 4.94
C PHE A 41 13.43 45.82 5.41
N GLU A 42 14.67 46.07 5.87
CA GLU A 42 15.15 47.43 6.09
C GLU A 42 15.52 48.07 4.75
N THR A 43 14.89 49.17 4.43
CA THR A 43 15.07 49.87 3.15
C THR A 43 15.28 51.38 3.37
N ASN A 44 15.66 52.09 2.32
CA ASN A 44 15.66 53.54 2.30
C ASN A 44 14.34 54.15 1.85
N ASP A 45 13.26 53.35 1.79
CA ASP A 45 11.90 53.87 1.54
C ASP A 45 11.44 54.59 2.82
N THR A 46 11.24 55.88 2.68
CA THR A 46 10.78 56.76 3.79
C THR A 46 9.27 57.01 3.76
N ASP A 47 8.54 56.36 2.88
CA ASP A 47 7.10 56.47 2.77
C ASP A 47 6.40 55.58 3.81
N GLU A 48 6.21 56.10 5.00
CA GLU A 48 5.53 55.40 6.13
C GLU A 48 4.09 54.98 5.80
N SER A 49 3.48 55.56 4.74
CA SER A 49 2.12 55.17 4.33
C SER A 49 2.04 53.77 3.73
N ARG A 50 3.16 53.18 3.29
CA ARG A 50 3.23 51.81 2.76
C ARG A 50 3.43 50.74 3.85
N GLY A 51 3.68 51.15 5.11
CA GLY A 51 3.97 50.26 6.23
C GLY A 51 5.29 49.49 6.08
N LEU A 52 5.59 48.70 7.10
CA LEU A 52 6.73 47.77 7.07
C LEU A 52 6.46 46.66 6.04
N GLN A 53 7.49 46.35 5.25
CA GLN A 53 7.43 45.21 4.33
C GLN A 53 7.88 43.95 5.08
N GLU A 54 6.91 43.12 5.40
CA GLU A 54 7.12 41.87 6.15
C GLU A 54 6.84 40.68 5.25
N LEU A 55 7.66 39.64 5.36
CA LEU A 55 7.45 38.34 4.75
C LEU A 55 7.37 37.28 5.86
N LEU A 56 6.23 36.62 5.98
CA LEU A 56 6.09 35.45 6.82
C LEU A 56 6.57 34.22 6.04
N VAL A 57 7.52 33.49 6.61
CA VAL A 57 8.04 32.23 6.07
C VAL A 57 7.68 31.12 7.03
N GLU A 58 6.97 30.12 6.55
CA GLU A 58 6.55 28.97 7.33
C GLU A 58 7.05 27.68 6.69
N ALA A 59 7.56 26.75 7.50
CA ALA A 59 7.94 25.40 7.09
C ALA A 59 7.82 24.44 8.27
N ASP A 60 7.55 23.18 7.96
CA ASP A 60 7.64 22.04 8.89
C ASP A 60 8.78 21.14 8.43
N ILE A 61 9.85 21.09 9.22
CA ILE A 61 11.02 20.25 8.97
C ILE A 61 10.90 19.02 9.87
N TYR A 62 10.68 17.86 9.28
CA TYR A 62 10.49 16.61 10.01
C TYR A 62 11.33 15.46 9.45
N SER A 63 11.60 14.47 10.29
CA SER A 63 12.24 13.23 9.87
C SER A 63 11.25 12.34 9.13
N VAL A 64 11.68 11.79 8.00
CA VAL A 64 10.86 10.87 7.20
C VAL A 64 10.95 9.46 7.79
N ASN A 65 9.83 8.97 8.34
CA ASN A 65 9.68 7.62 8.86
C ASN A 65 8.37 7.03 8.33
N GLU A 66 8.46 6.14 7.37
CA GLU A 66 7.33 5.70 6.54
C GLU A 66 7.17 4.18 6.57
N ILE A 67 5.94 3.71 6.56
CA ILE A 67 5.60 2.29 6.44
C ILE A 67 4.94 2.04 5.09
N TYR A 68 5.42 1.03 4.38
CA TYR A 68 4.90 0.57 3.09
C TYR A 68 4.38 -0.85 3.21
N VAL A 69 3.08 -1.05 3.06
CA VAL A 69 2.50 -2.37 2.86
C VAL A 69 2.69 -2.75 1.40
N GLY A 70 3.29 -3.91 1.15
CA GLY A 70 3.55 -4.39 -0.20
C GLY A 70 2.28 -4.76 -0.96
N SER A 71 2.42 -4.89 -2.27
CA SER A 71 1.38 -5.41 -3.16
C SER A 71 1.85 -6.71 -3.77
N ASN A 72 0.96 -7.71 -3.83
CA ASN A 72 1.28 -8.99 -4.44
C ASN A 72 0.05 -9.60 -5.13
N SER A 73 0.28 -10.66 -5.90
CA SER A 73 -0.76 -11.38 -6.61
C SER A 73 -0.58 -12.89 -6.47
N GLY A 74 -1.67 -13.63 -6.58
CA GLY A 74 -1.64 -15.09 -6.57
C GLY A 74 -3.01 -15.67 -6.85
N ASP A 75 -3.07 -16.99 -6.88
CA ASP A 75 -4.29 -17.71 -7.24
C ASP A 75 -5.20 -17.92 -6.04
N LEU A 76 -6.49 -17.98 -6.30
CA LEU A 76 -7.49 -18.34 -5.31
C LEU A 76 -7.13 -19.71 -4.69
N GLY A 77 -7.17 -19.80 -3.36
CA GLY A 77 -6.82 -21.00 -2.61
C GLY A 77 -5.33 -21.21 -2.36
N THR A 78 -4.48 -20.25 -2.69
CA THR A 78 -3.04 -20.31 -2.40
C THR A 78 -2.60 -19.19 -1.46
N ASP A 79 -1.62 -19.50 -0.60
CA ASP A 79 -1.04 -18.50 0.31
C ASP A 79 -0.25 -17.44 -0.47
N ILE A 80 -0.55 -16.17 -0.20
CA ILE A 80 0.12 -15.03 -0.85
C ILE A 80 0.86 -14.23 0.22
N SER A 81 2.18 -14.16 0.12
CA SER A 81 3.03 -13.41 1.06
C SER A 81 2.97 -11.92 0.75
N ILE A 82 2.76 -11.11 1.79
CA ILE A 82 2.74 -9.65 1.73
C ILE A 82 3.94 -9.11 2.53
N PRO A 83 4.93 -8.50 1.87
CA PRO A 83 6.03 -7.86 2.56
C PRO A 83 5.62 -6.49 3.09
N VAL A 84 6.24 -6.06 4.19
CA VAL A 84 6.10 -4.72 4.73
C VAL A 84 7.48 -4.11 4.94
N SER A 85 7.69 -2.94 4.38
CA SER A 85 8.93 -2.18 4.46
C SER A 85 8.79 -0.94 5.33
N ILE A 86 9.88 -0.55 5.97
CA ILE A 86 9.98 0.71 6.70
C ILE A 86 11.20 1.46 6.19
N ASN A 87 10.99 2.73 5.78
CA ASN A 87 12.06 3.71 5.57
C ASN A 87 12.09 4.64 6.77
N ASN A 88 13.25 4.79 7.39
CA ASN A 88 13.37 5.58 8.61
C ASN A 88 14.64 6.43 8.62
N MET A 89 14.51 7.68 8.97
CA MET A 89 15.63 8.58 9.29
C MET A 89 16.01 8.45 10.77
N ASP A 90 15.02 8.25 11.64
CA ASP A 90 15.24 8.06 13.07
C ASP A 90 15.40 6.59 13.43
N LEU A 91 16.14 6.34 14.51
CA LEU A 91 16.25 4.99 15.08
C LEU A 91 14.96 4.62 15.82
N PHE A 92 14.50 3.39 15.64
CA PHE A 92 13.28 2.90 16.28
C PHE A 92 13.45 1.49 16.85
N THR A 93 12.72 1.21 17.94
CA THR A 93 12.78 -0.04 18.72
C THR A 93 11.53 -0.90 18.59
N SER A 94 10.45 -0.31 18.13
CA SER A 94 9.16 -1.01 18.07
C SER A 94 8.24 -0.39 17.02
N PHE A 95 7.27 -1.19 16.56
CA PHE A 95 6.19 -0.68 15.72
C PHE A 95 4.88 -1.42 15.99
N GLN A 96 3.78 -0.76 15.69
CA GLN A 96 2.44 -1.33 15.60
C GLN A 96 1.77 -0.85 14.32
N LEU A 97 0.97 -1.70 13.69
CA LEU A 97 0.06 -1.29 12.62
C LEU A 97 -1.13 -2.24 12.51
N ASP A 98 -2.20 -1.71 11.97
CA ASP A 98 -3.41 -2.45 11.63
C ASP A 98 -3.56 -2.48 10.10
N ILE A 99 -3.77 -3.68 9.55
CA ILE A 99 -4.00 -3.89 8.12
C ILE A 99 -5.41 -4.44 7.91
N SER A 100 -6.20 -3.83 7.01
CA SER A 100 -7.51 -4.35 6.66
C SER A 100 -7.38 -5.63 5.82
N ILE A 101 -8.05 -6.71 6.22
CA ILE A 101 -8.17 -7.95 5.44
C ILE A 101 -9.43 -7.84 4.58
N PRO A 102 -9.34 -7.99 3.24
CA PRO A 102 -10.51 -7.96 2.37
C PRO A 102 -11.49 -9.11 2.66
N SER A 103 -12.77 -8.89 2.36
CA SER A 103 -13.77 -9.97 2.44
C SER A 103 -13.40 -11.14 1.51
N GLY A 104 -13.50 -12.38 2.01
CA GLY A 104 -13.12 -13.58 1.26
C GLY A 104 -11.62 -13.86 1.26
N VAL A 105 -10.88 -13.19 2.14
CA VAL A 105 -9.44 -13.43 2.38
C VAL A 105 -9.25 -13.70 3.88
N GLU A 106 -8.40 -14.66 4.21
CA GLU A 106 -8.08 -15.05 5.57
C GLU A 106 -6.60 -14.80 5.86
N TYR A 107 -6.27 -14.43 7.09
CA TYR A 107 -4.90 -14.41 7.55
C TYR A 107 -4.40 -15.84 7.80
N VAL A 108 -3.23 -16.19 7.28
CA VAL A 108 -2.61 -17.48 7.53
C VAL A 108 -1.90 -17.42 8.89
N GLU A 109 -2.46 -18.13 9.87
CA GLU A 109 -1.93 -18.14 11.24
C GLU A 109 -0.45 -18.55 11.30
N ASN A 110 0.33 -17.85 12.12
CA ASN A 110 1.78 -18.05 12.30
C ASN A 110 2.63 -17.83 11.03
N SER A 111 2.09 -17.19 9.99
CA SER A 111 2.84 -16.88 8.76
C SER A 111 3.73 -15.64 8.89
N ILE A 112 3.52 -14.82 9.94
CA ILE A 112 4.29 -13.60 10.13
C ILE A 112 5.73 -13.91 10.56
N SER A 113 6.69 -13.23 9.92
CA SER A 113 8.12 -13.37 10.24
C SER A 113 8.88 -12.08 9.98
N LEU A 114 9.88 -11.79 10.84
CA LEU A 114 10.84 -10.71 10.64
C LEU A 114 11.83 -11.06 9.50
N LEU A 115 12.39 -10.06 8.82
CA LEU A 115 13.18 -10.21 7.61
C LEU A 115 14.58 -9.57 7.70
N GLY A 116 15.31 -9.84 8.80
CA GLY A 116 16.75 -9.58 8.90
C GLY A 116 17.16 -8.15 9.30
N ARG A 117 16.21 -7.29 9.69
CA ARG A 117 16.50 -5.99 10.31
C ARG A 117 16.41 -6.02 11.85
N GLU A 118 15.91 -7.11 12.36
CA GLU A 118 15.77 -7.35 13.80
C GLU A 118 17.09 -7.69 14.47
N GLU A 119 17.19 -7.37 15.77
CA GLU A 119 18.22 -7.87 16.69
C GLU A 119 17.60 -8.92 17.61
N ASP A 120 16.97 -8.52 18.71
CA ASP A 120 16.24 -9.37 19.65
C ASP A 120 14.72 -9.18 19.58
N HIS A 121 14.23 -8.60 18.50
CA HIS A 121 12.83 -8.27 18.34
C HIS A 121 11.95 -9.51 18.23
N THR A 122 10.77 -9.40 18.79
CA THR A 122 9.68 -10.35 18.60
C THR A 122 8.58 -9.71 17.78
N ILE A 123 7.89 -10.50 16.98
CA ILE A 123 6.73 -10.04 16.20
C ILE A 123 5.54 -10.93 16.47
N SER A 124 4.36 -10.34 16.54
CA SER A 124 3.10 -11.06 16.68
C SER A 124 2.02 -10.41 15.82
N ALA A 125 1.08 -11.21 15.38
CA ALA A 125 -0.08 -10.76 14.62
C ALA A 125 -1.33 -11.45 15.14
N SER A 126 -2.45 -10.73 15.14
CA SER A 126 -3.76 -11.28 15.49
C SER A 126 -4.86 -10.55 14.74
N VAL A 127 -5.88 -11.30 14.31
CA VAL A 127 -7.08 -10.72 13.70
C VAL A 127 -7.97 -10.16 14.80
N ILE A 128 -8.26 -8.87 14.70
CA ILE A 128 -9.20 -8.16 15.57
C ILE A 128 -10.42 -7.71 14.77
N ASN A 129 -11.59 -7.60 15.41
CA ASN A 129 -12.80 -7.11 14.76
C ASN A 129 -13.13 -7.79 13.41
N SER A 130 -12.83 -9.08 13.28
CA SER A 130 -13.14 -9.98 12.14
C SER A 130 -12.37 -9.70 10.83
N ASN A 131 -11.82 -8.52 10.61
CA ASN A 131 -11.18 -8.17 9.34
C ASN A 131 -9.99 -7.21 9.44
N ILE A 132 -9.44 -7.03 10.62
CA ILE A 132 -8.25 -6.20 10.85
C ILE A 132 -7.16 -7.07 11.43
N LEU A 133 -6.04 -7.16 10.75
CA LEU A 133 -4.83 -7.79 11.25
C LEU A 133 -4.01 -6.76 12.02
N ARG A 134 -3.94 -6.89 13.33
CA ARG A 134 -3.05 -6.11 14.19
C ARG A 134 -1.71 -6.77 14.30
N ILE A 135 -0.65 -6.03 13.99
CA ILE A 135 0.73 -6.48 14.02
C ILE A 135 1.50 -5.61 15.00
N ILE A 136 2.28 -6.25 15.87
CA ILE A 136 3.11 -5.58 16.87
C ILE A 136 4.48 -6.23 16.87
N SER A 137 5.53 -5.41 16.87
CA SER A 137 6.90 -5.87 17.09
C SER A 137 7.61 -4.94 18.07
N PHE A 138 8.42 -5.53 18.95
CA PHE A 138 9.22 -4.80 19.92
C PHE A 138 10.48 -5.59 20.31
N SER A 139 11.49 -4.86 20.77
CA SER A 139 12.69 -5.39 21.41
C SER A 139 12.49 -5.43 22.93
N SER A 140 12.81 -6.56 23.57
CA SER A 140 12.78 -6.68 25.03
C SER A 140 13.92 -5.93 25.72
N ASN A 141 14.99 -5.61 25.00
CA ASN A 141 16.17 -4.89 25.47
C ASN A 141 16.27 -3.46 24.92
N ASN A 142 15.19 -2.94 24.30
CA ASN A 142 15.16 -1.63 23.66
C ASN A 142 16.25 -1.44 22.58
N LEU A 143 16.59 -2.51 21.85
CA LEU A 143 17.48 -2.42 20.71
C LEU A 143 16.76 -1.82 19.50
N ASN A 144 17.50 -1.09 18.68
CA ASN A 144 16.96 -0.53 17.45
C ASN A 144 16.91 -1.58 16.35
N PHE A 145 15.97 -1.43 15.44
CA PHE A 145 16.03 -2.11 14.15
C PHE A 145 17.22 -1.63 13.34
N ASN A 146 17.90 -2.55 12.67
CA ASN A 146 19.05 -2.27 11.81
C ASN A 146 18.60 -1.64 10.47
N SER A 147 19.54 -0.93 9.81
CA SER A 147 19.32 -0.27 8.52
C SER A 147 18.30 0.87 8.59
N THR A 148 18.27 1.70 7.57
CA THR A 148 17.36 2.84 7.43
C THR A 148 16.27 2.62 6.40
N SER A 149 16.26 1.48 5.71
CA SER A 149 15.25 1.15 4.69
C SER A 149 15.18 -0.33 4.43
N GLY A 150 14.09 -0.76 3.81
CA GLY A 150 13.87 -2.11 3.33
C GLY A 150 12.80 -2.88 4.11
N GLU A 151 12.60 -4.12 3.70
CA GLU A 151 11.61 -5.02 4.30
C GLU A 151 11.96 -5.33 5.75
N VAL A 152 10.94 -5.25 6.63
CA VAL A 152 11.07 -5.53 8.06
C VAL A 152 10.41 -6.85 8.41
N PHE A 153 9.29 -7.15 7.79
CA PHE A 153 8.56 -8.40 8.00
C PHE A 153 7.68 -8.75 6.81
N SER A 154 7.21 -9.99 6.78
CA SER A 154 6.15 -10.43 5.87
C SER A 154 5.10 -11.26 6.62
N PHE A 155 3.91 -11.36 6.04
CA PHE A 155 2.82 -12.23 6.49
C PHE A 155 2.09 -12.79 5.28
N SER A 156 1.32 -13.87 5.44
CA SER A 156 0.58 -14.47 4.34
C SER A 156 -0.92 -14.31 4.49
N LEU A 157 -1.57 -14.12 3.36
CA LEU A 157 -3.02 -14.09 3.20
C LEU A 157 -3.46 -15.25 2.30
N LEU A 158 -4.56 -15.92 2.66
CA LEU A 158 -5.19 -16.98 1.89
C LEU A 158 -6.50 -16.47 1.30
N PRO A 159 -6.58 -16.23 -0.01
CA PRO A 159 -7.86 -15.95 -0.67
C PRO A 159 -8.74 -17.21 -0.71
N VAL A 160 -9.92 -17.18 -0.10
CA VAL A 160 -10.90 -18.28 -0.11
C VAL A 160 -12.08 -18.03 -1.04
N SER A 161 -12.29 -16.76 -1.40
CA SER A 161 -13.31 -16.33 -2.38
C SER A 161 -12.96 -14.92 -2.88
N ASN A 162 -13.74 -14.41 -3.86
CA ASN A 162 -13.62 -13.05 -4.41
C ASN A 162 -12.29 -12.79 -5.14
N SER A 163 -12.27 -13.10 -6.42
CA SER A 163 -11.16 -12.72 -7.31
C SER A 163 -11.11 -11.20 -7.57
N GLY A 164 -10.00 -10.74 -8.14
CA GLY A 164 -9.80 -9.35 -8.53
C GLY A 164 -8.89 -8.56 -7.59
N TYR A 165 -8.93 -7.23 -7.71
CA TYR A 165 -8.08 -6.31 -6.98
C TYR A 165 -8.72 -5.93 -5.62
N HIS A 166 -7.94 -6.04 -4.55
CA HIS A 166 -8.36 -5.74 -3.19
C HIS A 166 -7.30 -4.89 -2.49
N PRO A 167 -7.61 -3.67 -2.05
CA PRO A 167 -6.66 -2.85 -1.29
C PRO A 167 -6.45 -3.39 0.13
N LEU A 168 -5.21 -3.26 0.61
CA LEU A 168 -4.80 -3.57 1.98
C LEU A 168 -4.55 -2.24 2.71
N TYR A 169 -5.59 -1.67 3.30
CA TYR A 169 -5.49 -0.39 3.98
C TYR A 169 -4.74 -0.52 5.30
N ILE A 170 -3.80 0.39 5.52
CA ILE A 170 -3.06 0.53 6.77
C ILE A 170 -3.71 1.58 7.67
N SER A 171 -3.72 1.36 8.97
CA SER A 171 -4.23 2.29 9.98
C SER A 171 -3.58 2.04 11.35
N ASN A 172 -3.82 2.93 12.31
CA ASN A 172 -3.32 2.84 13.69
C ASN A 172 -1.82 2.52 13.76
N SER A 173 -1.05 3.18 12.90
CA SER A 173 0.38 2.93 12.76
C SER A 173 1.19 3.76 13.74
N ILE A 174 2.17 3.12 14.34
CA ILE A 174 3.12 3.71 15.27
C ILE A 174 4.50 3.13 14.96
N ILE A 175 5.51 3.96 14.90
CA ILE A 175 6.93 3.60 14.98
C ILE A 175 7.48 4.31 16.21
N SER A 176 8.05 3.58 17.18
CA SER A 176 8.50 4.18 18.43
C SER A 176 9.99 4.05 18.65
N ASN A 177 10.59 5.12 19.21
CA ASN A 177 11.94 5.13 19.74
C ASN A 177 12.00 4.63 21.19
N THR A 178 13.15 4.74 21.83
CA THR A 178 13.38 4.38 23.24
C THR A 178 12.63 5.27 24.24
N GLU A 179 12.29 6.48 23.83
CA GLU A 179 11.53 7.47 24.63
C GLU A 179 10.02 7.27 24.52
N SER A 180 9.55 6.34 23.69
CA SER A 180 8.15 6.07 23.36
C SER A 180 7.46 7.17 22.54
N ASP A 181 8.23 7.99 21.85
CA ASP A 181 7.70 8.95 20.88
C ASP A 181 7.20 8.20 19.64
N ASN A 182 6.10 8.65 19.07
CA ASN A 182 5.65 8.17 17.77
C ASN A 182 6.37 8.96 16.67
N LEU A 183 7.23 8.26 15.94
CA LEU A 183 8.07 8.85 14.90
C LEU A 183 7.43 8.86 13.50
N ILE A 184 6.26 8.25 13.33
CA ILE A 184 5.69 8.02 11.99
C ILE A 184 5.35 9.32 11.28
N SER A 185 5.81 9.48 10.05
CA SER A 185 5.49 10.62 9.19
C SER A 185 4.40 10.28 8.17
N ASP A 186 4.44 9.10 7.56
CA ASP A 186 3.44 8.69 6.57
C ASP A 186 3.30 7.16 6.46
N THR A 187 2.20 6.72 5.82
CA THR A 187 1.91 5.30 5.58
C THR A 187 1.35 5.06 4.20
N TYR A 188 1.77 3.97 3.56
CA TYR A 188 1.36 3.61 2.21
C TYR A 188 0.72 2.23 2.20
N SER A 189 -0.55 2.20 1.81
CA SER A 189 -1.35 0.98 1.69
C SER A 189 -0.91 0.14 0.51
N GLY A 190 -0.99 -1.19 0.67
CA GLY A 190 -0.72 -2.16 -0.38
C GLY A 190 -1.97 -2.67 -1.08
N SER A 191 -1.79 -3.77 -1.81
CA SER A 191 -2.91 -4.43 -2.47
C SER A 191 -2.67 -5.92 -2.68
N LEU A 192 -3.76 -6.66 -2.81
CA LEU A 192 -3.80 -8.07 -3.16
C LEU A 192 -4.58 -8.24 -4.46
N SER A 193 -3.96 -8.86 -5.49
CA SER A 193 -4.64 -9.23 -6.73
C SER A 193 -4.86 -10.74 -6.75
N ILE A 194 -6.14 -11.17 -6.73
CA ILE A 194 -6.52 -12.58 -6.65
C ILE A 194 -6.94 -13.06 -8.03
N ASN A 195 -6.22 -14.05 -8.56
CA ASN A 195 -6.52 -14.69 -9.82
C ASN A 195 -7.50 -15.83 -9.61
N ALA A 196 -8.54 -15.92 -10.45
CA ALA A 196 -9.46 -17.03 -10.49
C ALA A 196 -10.02 -17.23 -11.89
N PRO A 197 -10.29 -18.50 -12.30
CA PRO A 197 -11.03 -18.77 -13.52
C PRO A 197 -12.50 -18.46 -13.32
N PHE A 198 -13.22 -18.10 -14.37
CA PHE A 198 -14.65 -17.92 -14.35
C PHE A 198 -15.28 -18.50 -15.62
N LEU A 199 -16.08 -19.58 -15.45
CA LEU A 199 -16.82 -20.17 -16.56
C LEU A 199 -18.06 -19.34 -16.88
N ASP A 200 -18.11 -18.83 -18.11
CA ASP A 200 -19.29 -18.21 -18.67
C ASP A 200 -19.89 -19.13 -19.75
N THR A 201 -21.19 -19.40 -19.66
CA THR A 201 -21.90 -20.30 -20.57
C THR A 201 -23.38 -19.95 -20.66
N ASN A 202 -24.06 -20.46 -21.66
CA ASN A 202 -25.50 -20.33 -21.79
C ASN A 202 -26.22 -21.07 -20.66
N SER A 203 -27.18 -20.43 -20.02
CA SER A 203 -27.98 -21.04 -18.95
C SER A 203 -29.04 -22.06 -19.43
N ILE A 204 -29.43 -21.97 -20.70
CA ILE A 204 -30.43 -22.84 -21.31
C ILE A 204 -30.03 -23.22 -22.73
N LEU A 205 -30.11 -24.52 -23.03
CA LEU A 205 -29.96 -25.08 -24.38
C LEU A 205 -31.22 -25.86 -24.72
N ASP A 206 -32.18 -25.21 -25.39
CA ASP A 206 -33.48 -25.81 -25.73
C ASP A 206 -33.41 -26.52 -27.08
N PHE A 207 -33.59 -27.85 -27.13
CA PHE A 207 -33.66 -28.63 -28.37
C PHE A 207 -35.04 -28.53 -29.05
N GLY A 208 -36.04 -27.97 -28.40
CA GLY A 208 -37.41 -27.91 -28.91
C GLY A 208 -38.04 -29.29 -29.06
N ARG A 209 -38.85 -29.47 -30.12
CA ARG A 209 -39.48 -30.76 -30.43
C ARG A 209 -38.57 -31.56 -31.36
N VAL A 210 -38.07 -32.70 -30.89
CA VAL A 210 -37.22 -33.61 -31.64
C VAL A 210 -38.04 -34.85 -32.02
N PRO A 211 -38.11 -35.23 -33.30
CA PRO A 211 -38.83 -36.46 -33.73
C PRO A 211 -38.19 -37.72 -33.15
N LEU A 212 -38.99 -38.74 -32.91
CA LEU A 212 -38.50 -40.02 -32.40
C LEU A 212 -37.49 -40.65 -33.40
N SER A 213 -36.42 -41.21 -32.86
CA SER A 213 -35.34 -41.88 -33.63
C SER A 213 -34.49 -40.93 -34.52
N ILE A 214 -34.60 -39.62 -34.30
CA ILE A 214 -33.75 -38.61 -34.99
C ILE A 214 -32.79 -37.98 -33.95
N SER A 215 -31.50 -38.06 -34.24
CA SER A 215 -30.51 -37.34 -33.44
C SER A 215 -30.54 -35.84 -33.73
N SER A 216 -30.42 -35.03 -32.70
CA SER A 216 -30.31 -33.58 -32.82
C SER A 216 -29.09 -33.09 -32.07
N ASN A 217 -28.32 -32.17 -32.66
CA ASN A 217 -27.13 -31.60 -32.08
C ASN A 217 -27.29 -30.08 -31.90
N LYS A 218 -26.77 -29.55 -30.82
CA LYS A 218 -26.61 -28.12 -30.60
C LYS A 218 -25.26 -27.83 -29.98
N ASN A 219 -24.73 -26.64 -30.26
CA ASN A 219 -23.50 -26.16 -29.68
C ASN A 219 -23.78 -25.26 -28.50
N ILE A 220 -22.98 -25.39 -27.47
CA ILE A 220 -22.88 -24.44 -26.35
C ILE A 220 -21.56 -23.69 -26.46
N SER A 221 -21.56 -22.43 -26.08
CA SER A 221 -20.34 -21.65 -25.92
C SER A 221 -19.87 -21.75 -24.48
N LEU A 222 -18.60 -22.10 -24.31
CA LEU A 222 -17.91 -22.07 -23.03
C LEU A 222 -16.80 -21.03 -23.17
N SER A 223 -16.77 -20.04 -22.29
CA SER A 223 -15.70 -19.05 -22.26
C SER A 223 -15.17 -18.87 -20.84
N ASN A 224 -13.88 -18.57 -20.77
CA ASN A 224 -13.24 -18.17 -19.54
C ASN A 224 -13.22 -16.63 -19.48
N SER A 225 -14.02 -16.05 -18.60
CA SER A 225 -14.03 -14.60 -18.32
C SER A 225 -13.27 -14.23 -17.04
N GLY A 226 -12.57 -15.22 -16.46
CA GLY A 226 -11.65 -15.01 -15.34
C GLY A 226 -10.28 -14.48 -15.76
N ASN A 227 -9.36 -14.40 -14.82
CA ASN A 227 -7.99 -13.94 -15.04
C ASN A 227 -6.93 -15.02 -14.73
N SER A 228 -7.35 -16.29 -14.71
CA SER A 228 -6.48 -17.47 -14.71
C SER A 228 -7.08 -18.55 -15.59
N ASP A 229 -6.29 -19.56 -15.95
CA ASP A 229 -6.73 -20.67 -16.81
C ASP A 229 -7.88 -21.45 -16.18
N LEU A 230 -8.93 -21.70 -16.96
CA LEU A 230 -10.07 -22.53 -16.56
C LEU A 230 -9.90 -23.96 -17.06
N ILE A 231 -9.95 -24.92 -16.16
CA ILE A 231 -9.86 -26.35 -16.51
C ILE A 231 -11.24 -26.99 -16.33
N ILE A 232 -11.80 -27.52 -17.42
CA ILE A 232 -13.02 -28.34 -17.40
C ILE A 232 -12.59 -29.81 -17.32
N ASN A 233 -12.73 -30.42 -16.14
CA ASN A 233 -12.31 -31.79 -15.91
C ASN A 233 -13.26 -32.81 -16.49
N GLU A 234 -14.58 -32.54 -16.41
CA GLU A 234 -15.63 -33.43 -16.93
C GLU A 234 -16.93 -32.67 -17.20
N ILE A 235 -17.80 -33.27 -18.01
CA ILE A 235 -19.18 -32.85 -18.19
C ILE A 235 -20.08 -34.04 -17.80
N VAL A 236 -20.92 -33.84 -16.78
CA VAL A 236 -21.84 -34.84 -16.26
C VAL A 236 -23.23 -34.53 -16.76
N PHE A 237 -23.95 -35.55 -17.28
CA PHE A 237 -25.33 -35.46 -17.69
C PHE A 237 -26.21 -36.33 -16.78
N ASP A 238 -27.27 -35.79 -16.24
CA ASP A 238 -28.26 -36.56 -15.45
C ASP A 238 -29.09 -37.51 -16.34
N SER A 239 -29.22 -37.19 -17.64
CA SER A 239 -29.97 -37.97 -18.59
C SER A 239 -29.05 -38.80 -19.49
N PRO A 240 -29.30 -40.14 -19.63
CA PRO A 240 -28.50 -40.98 -20.54
C PRO A 240 -28.78 -40.68 -22.03
N LEU A 241 -29.74 -39.81 -22.34
CA LEU A 241 -30.06 -39.36 -23.68
C LEU A 241 -29.15 -38.24 -24.19
N LEU A 242 -28.38 -37.65 -23.28
CA LEU A 242 -27.44 -36.57 -23.61
C LEU A 242 -26.02 -37.11 -23.63
N SER A 243 -25.22 -36.59 -24.57
CA SER A 243 -23.79 -36.84 -24.65
C SER A 243 -23.04 -35.60 -25.15
N SER A 244 -21.81 -35.51 -24.84
CA SER A 244 -20.89 -34.49 -25.38
C SER A 244 -19.80 -35.15 -26.22
N SER A 245 -19.38 -34.45 -27.25
CA SER A 245 -18.18 -34.83 -28.04
C SER A 245 -16.90 -34.14 -27.53
N LEU A 246 -17.02 -33.36 -26.44
CA LEU A 246 -15.87 -32.67 -25.85
C LEU A 246 -14.96 -33.68 -25.16
N GLU A 247 -13.68 -33.66 -25.53
CA GLU A 247 -12.64 -34.40 -24.80
C GLU A 247 -12.22 -33.60 -23.57
N THR A 248 -12.22 -34.26 -22.42
CA THR A 248 -11.80 -33.67 -21.14
C THR A 248 -10.55 -34.39 -20.60
N PRO A 249 -9.66 -33.71 -19.84
CA PRO A 249 -9.77 -32.30 -19.46
C PRO A 249 -9.53 -31.31 -20.62
N LEU A 250 -10.29 -30.20 -20.61
CA LEU A 250 -10.12 -29.08 -21.54
C LEU A 250 -9.65 -27.85 -20.74
N THR A 251 -8.58 -27.19 -21.22
CA THR A 251 -8.12 -25.91 -20.67
C THR A 251 -8.56 -24.77 -21.58
N LEU A 252 -9.26 -23.79 -21.01
CA LEU A 252 -9.54 -22.50 -21.63
C LEU A 252 -8.61 -21.47 -21.01
N ALA A 253 -7.63 -21.03 -21.77
CA ALA A 253 -6.66 -20.00 -21.33
C ALA A 253 -7.38 -18.68 -21.03
N ASN A 254 -6.71 -17.86 -20.18
CA ASN A 254 -7.11 -16.48 -19.91
C ASN A 254 -6.85 -15.61 -21.15
#